data_421ba8b264634d5b331165852d84bfe6
#
_entry.id   421ba8b264634d5b331165852d84bfe6
#
_cell.length_a   1.000
_cell.length_b   1.000
_cell.length_c   1.000
_cell.angle_alpha   90.00
_cell.angle_beta   90.00
_cell.angle_gamma   90.00
#
_symmetry.space_group_name_H-M   'P 1'
#
loop_
_entity.id
_entity.type
_entity.pdbx_description
1 polymer ?
#
loop_
_entity_poly.entity_id
_entity_poly.type
_entity_poly.pdbx_seq_one_letter_code
_entity_poly.pdbx_strand_id
1 'polypeptide(L)'
;MITIGGRKLFEEIDRPTGMKIISKNSESVEIEAGWTGELKGFNGFPDGKKVGSGQSVQGKNGVTISHWQGIFTTTGGDELSFKGRDMSKNNKFVVLRTYFTNSDNLKWMNGLICILEGEFRPDSNEFRSVGYEWLK
;
A
#
# COMPACT_ATOMS: atom_id res chain seq x y z
N MET A 1 17.63 -5.90 -12.93
CA MET A 1 16.81 -5.32 -11.84
C MET A 1 17.55 -5.44 -10.51
N ILE A 2 17.50 -4.42 -9.70
CA ILE A 2 18.09 -4.45 -8.37
C ILE A 2 16.99 -4.77 -7.37
N THR A 3 17.19 -5.81 -6.59
CA THR A 3 16.28 -6.16 -5.52
C THR A 3 16.80 -5.58 -4.22
N ILE A 4 16.04 -4.68 -3.62
CA ILE A 4 16.43 -4.00 -2.37
C ILE A 4 15.87 -4.74 -1.17
N GLY A 5 14.80 -5.47 -1.34
CA GLY A 5 14.10 -6.11 -0.26
C GLY A 5 14.67 -7.47 0.13
N GLY A 6 14.22 -7.96 1.24
CA GLY A 6 14.48 -9.30 1.69
C GLY A 6 13.45 -10.29 1.16
N ARG A 7 12.87 -11.08 2.07
CA ARG A 7 11.91 -12.11 1.71
C ARG A 7 10.63 -11.51 1.16
N LYS A 8 10.00 -12.23 0.23
CA LYS A 8 8.63 -11.91 -0.18
C LYS A 8 7.70 -12.17 0.98
N LEU A 9 6.86 -11.19 1.30
CA LEU A 9 5.92 -11.28 2.41
C LEU A 9 4.48 -11.42 1.97
N PHE A 10 4.08 -10.74 0.89
CA PHE A 10 2.68 -10.84 0.45
C PHE A 10 2.52 -10.42 -1.01
N GLU A 11 1.38 -10.84 -1.56
CA GLU A 11 0.83 -10.30 -2.80
C GLU A 11 -0.45 -9.56 -2.44
N GLU A 12 -0.69 -8.44 -3.07
CA GLU A 12 -1.79 -7.55 -2.71
C GLU A 12 -2.55 -7.08 -3.93
N ILE A 13 -3.88 -7.09 -3.83
CA ILE A 13 -4.75 -6.52 -4.85
C ILE A 13 -5.65 -5.52 -4.15
N ASP A 14 -5.62 -4.27 -4.62
CA ASP A 14 -6.43 -3.19 -4.07
C ASP A 14 -7.39 -2.68 -5.13
N ARG A 15 -8.60 -2.32 -4.68
CA ARG A 15 -9.63 -1.73 -5.54
C ARG A 15 -10.06 -0.39 -4.97
N PRO A 16 -10.12 0.66 -5.79
CA PRO A 16 -10.60 1.95 -5.33
C PRO A 16 -12.05 1.88 -4.86
N THR A 17 -12.37 2.59 -3.78
CA THR A 17 -13.73 2.72 -3.28
C THR A 17 -14.31 4.10 -3.50
N GLY A 18 -13.46 5.10 -3.74
CA GLY A 18 -13.90 6.45 -4.01
C GLY A 18 -12.73 7.40 -4.17
N MET A 19 -13.00 8.52 -4.80
CA MET A 19 -11.98 9.54 -5.06
C MET A 19 -12.64 10.91 -5.04
N LYS A 20 -11.92 11.89 -4.51
CA LYS A 20 -12.38 13.28 -4.44
C LYS A 20 -11.21 14.20 -4.75
N ILE A 21 -11.41 15.15 -5.64
CA ILE A 21 -10.42 16.20 -5.90
C ILE A 21 -10.55 17.24 -4.78
N ILE A 22 -9.46 17.46 -4.04
CA ILE A 22 -9.41 18.41 -2.94
C ILE A 22 -9.04 19.80 -3.47
N SER A 23 -8.03 19.87 -4.34
CA SER A 23 -7.59 21.11 -4.94
C SER A 23 -6.97 20.85 -6.29
N LYS A 24 -6.99 21.85 -7.13
CA LYS A 24 -6.42 21.78 -8.48
C LYS A 24 -5.91 23.15 -8.88
N ASN A 25 -4.69 23.20 -9.37
CA ASN A 25 -4.11 24.41 -9.93
C ASN A 25 -3.28 24.05 -11.15
N SER A 26 -2.56 25.02 -11.72
CA SER A 26 -1.78 24.77 -12.94
C SER A 26 -0.59 23.83 -12.74
N GLU A 27 -0.17 23.60 -11.49
CA GLU A 27 1.03 22.81 -11.19
C GLU A 27 0.71 21.40 -10.71
N SER A 28 -0.46 21.21 -10.08
CA SER A 28 -0.76 19.92 -9.47
C SER A 28 -2.24 19.70 -9.25
N VAL A 29 -2.62 18.44 -9.03
CA VAL A 29 -3.95 18.04 -8.60
C VAL A 29 -3.79 17.26 -7.30
N GLU A 30 -4.53 17.67 -6.27
CA GLU A 30 -4.54 16.99 -4.98
C GLU A 30 -5.83 16.20 -4.84
N ILE A 31 -5.69 14.92 -4.50
CA ILE A 31 -6.79 13.96 -4.49
C ILE A 31 -6.83 13.25 -3.14
N GLU A 32 -8.04 13.04 -2.64
CA GLU A 32 -8.29 12.13 -1.52
C GLU A 32 -8.95 10.89 -2.07
N ALA A 33 -8.50 9.72 -1.63
CA ALA A 33 -9.01 8.45 -2.15
C ALA A 33 -9.04 7.39 -1.07
N GLY A 34 -9.90 6.39 -1.29
CA GLY A 34 -9.98 5.21 -0.46
C GLY A 34 -9.96 3.94 -1.30
N TRP A 35 -9.64 2.83 -0.64
CA TRP A 35 -9.67 1.52 -1.31
C TRP A 35 -9.81 0.41 -0.29
N THR A 36 -10.16 -0.77 -0.82
CA THR A 36 -10.11 -2.02 -0.08
C THR A 36 -9.13 -2.94 -0.77
N GLY A 37 -8.54 -3.85 -0.02
CA GLY A 37 -7.56 -4.76 -0.58
C GLY A 37 -7.57 -6.12 0.08
N GLU A 38 -6.93 -7.06 -0.60
CA GLU A 38 -6.72 -8.42 -0.12
C GLU A 38 -5.23 -8.73 -0.21
N LEU A 39 -4.70 -9.36 0.85
CA LEU A 39 -3.32 -9.77 0.93
C LEU A 39 -3.25 -11.28 1.09
N LYS A 40 -2.39 -11.89 0.27
CA LYS A 40 -2.01 -13.29 0.43
C LYS A 40 -0.58 -13.32 0.99
N GLY A 41 -0.41 -13.93 2.16
CA GLY A 41 0.87 -13.95 2.85
C GLY A 41 1.80 -15.07 2.41
N PHE A 42 3.08 -14.82 2.60
CA PHE A 42 4.18 -15.76 2.37
C PHE A 42 5.17 -15.60 3.50
N ASN A 43 5.93 -16.63 3.79
CA ASN A 43 7.00 -16.57 4.79
C ASN A 43 6.53 -16.11 6.18
N GLY A 44 5.35 -16.57 6.60
CA GLY A 44 4.81 -16.24 7.92
C GLY A 44 3.95 -15.00 7.97
N PHE A 45 3.90 -14.23 6.90
CA PHE A 45 3.00 -13.07 6.85
C PHE A 45 1.56 -13.56 6.71
N PRO A 46 0.61 -13.05 7.51
CA PRO A 46 -0.76 -13.57 7.49
C PRO A 46 -1.56 -13.08 6.28
N ASP A 47 -2.48 -13.93 5.82
CA ASP A 47 -3.50 -13.51 4.86
C ASP A 47 -4.48 -12.56 5.53
N GLY A 48 -5.10 -11.69 4.77
CA GLY A 48 -6.14 -10.82 5.31
C GLY A 48 -6.64 -9.80 4.32
N LYS A 49 -7.40 -8.86 4.86
CA LYS A 49 -8.02 -7.79 4.09
C LYS A 49 -7.69 -6.45 4.70
N LYS A 50 -7.63 -5.43 3.87
CA LYS A 50 -7.36 -4.09 4.36
C LYS A 50 -8.38 -3.09 3.84
N VAL A 51 -8.56 -2.03 4.61
CA VAL A 51 -9.31 -0.84 4.23
C VAL A 51 -8.40 0.35 4.49
N GLY A 52 -8.29 1.23 3.55
CA GLY A 52 -7.41 2.38 3.71
C GLY A 52 -7.89 3.59 2.95
N SER A 53 -7.24 4.69 3.27
CA SER A 53 -7.48 5.96 2.60
C SER A 53 -6.23 6.81 2.67
N GLY A 54 -6.22 7.89 1.92
CA GLY A 54 -5.11 8.80 1.94
C GLY A 54 -5.22 9.87 0.89
N GLN A 55 -4.10 10.53 0.66
CA GLN A 55 -4.03 11.68 -0.23
C GLN A 55 -2.89 11.53 -1.21
N SER A 56 -3.12 12.01 -2.42
CA SER A 56 -2.13 12.02 -3.51
C SER A 56 -2.00 13.42 -4.07
N VAL A 57 -0.78 13.74 -4.50
CA VAL A 57 -0.51 14.94 -5.27
C VAL A 57 0.04 14.50 -6.61
N GLN A 58 -0.71 14.81 -7.68
CA GLN A 58 -0.30 14.50 -9.06
C GLN A 58 0.36 15.75 -9.63
N GLY A 59 1.65 15.67 -9.92
CA GLY A 59 2.41 16.77 -10.47
C GLY A 59 2.36 16.82 -11.98
N LYS A 60 2.78 17.96 -12.55
CA LYS A 60 2.87 18.16 -14.00
C LYS A 60 3.85 17.22 -14.68
N ASN A 61 4.85 16.75 -13.94
CA ASN A 61 5.87 15.85 -14.47
C ASN A 61 5.39 14.41 -14.63
N GLY A 62 4.12 14.13 -14.33
CA GLY A 62 3.57 12.79 -14.42
C GLY A 62 3.83 11.92 -13.21
N VAL A 63 4.48 12.46 -12.18
CA VAL A 63 4.74 11.72 -10.94
C VAL A 63 3.65 12.05 -9.92
N THR A 64 3.12 11.02 -9.29
CA THR A 64 2.17 11.14 -8.17
C THR A 64 2.89 10.72 -6.89
N ILE A 65 2.78 11.54 -5.87
CA ILE A 65 3.30 11.24 -4.53
C ILE A 65 2.12 11.12 -3.59
N SER A 66 2.09 10.04 -2.81
CA SER A 66 0.92 9.74 -1.98
C SER A 66 1.35 9.30 -0.59
N HIS A 67 0.43 9.46 0.37
CA HIS A 67 0.56 8.84 1.67
C HIS A 67 -0.78 8.20 2.03
N TRP A 68 -0.68 7.04 2.65
CA TRP A 68 -1.81 6.16 2.89
C TRP A 68 -1.80 5.62 4.30
N GLN A 69 -2.99 5.32 4.81
CA GLN A 69 -3.14 4.69 6.12
C GLN A 69 -4.40 3.85 6.14
N GLY A 70 -4.45 2.92 7.07
CA GLY A 70 -5.63 2.09 7.21
C GLY A 70 -5.45 0.97 8.20
N ILE A 71 -6.33 -0.01 8.09
CA ILE A 71 -6.38 -1.18 8.96
C ILE A 71 -6.27 -2.44 8.09
N PHE A 72 -5.39 -3.33 8.49
CA PHE A 72 -5.26 -4.66 7.96
C PHE A 72 -5.81 -5.64 8.98
N THR A 73 -6.80 -6.44 8.60
CA THR A 73 -7.40 -7.44 9.45
C THR A 73 -7.01 -8.80 8.91
N THR A 74 -6.32 -9.60 9.72
CA THR A 74 -5.92 -10.93 9.31
C THR A 74 -7.12 -11.87 9.26
N THR A 75 -6.98 -12.97 8.54
CA THR A 75 -8.01 -14.00 8.49
C THR A 75 -8.33 -14.53 9.89
N GLY A 76 -7.35 -14.54 10.79
CA GLY A 76 -7.55 -14.94 12.19
C GLY A 76 -8.22 -13.89 13.07
N GLY A 77 -8.50 -12.71 12.55
CA GLY A 77 -9.20 -11.65 13.29
C GLY A 77 -8.33 -10.63 13.99
N ASP A 78 -7.01 -10.72 13.86
CA ASP A 78 -6.12 -9.72 14.43
C ASP A 78 -6.11 -8.46 13.58
N GLU A 79 -5.96 -7.30 14.21
CA GLU A 79 -5.91 -6.03 13.51
C GLU A 79 -4.53 -5.40 13.62
N LEU A 80 -4.09 -4.82 12.49
CA LEU A 80 -2.89 -4.01 12.44
C LEU A 80 -3.23 -2.70 11.76
N SER A 81 -2.72 -1.60 12.30
CA SER A 81 -2.75 -0.34 11.55
C SER A 81 -1.53 -0.29 10.63
N PHE A 82 -1.68 0.40 9.52
CA PHE A 82 -0.56 0.59 8.59
C PHE A 82 -0.48 2.02 8.12
N LYS A 83 0.71 2.43 7.76
CA LYS A 83 0.99 3.70 7.11
C LYS A 83 1.98 3.45 5.99
N GLY A 84 1.81 4.16 4.88
CA GLY A 84 2.71 4.03 3.76
C GLY A 84 2.84 5.32 2.97
N ARG A 85 3.91 5.38 2.22
CA ARG A 85 4.17 6.45 1.27
C ARG A 85 4.53 5.84 -0.05
N ASP A 86 4.05 6.45 -1.14
CA ASP A 86 4.35 5.92 -2.45
C ASP A 86 4.68 7.01 -3.46
N MET A 87 5.27 6.55 -4.54
CA MET A 87 5.44 7.31 -5.76
C MET A 87 4.98 6.46 -6.93
N SER A 88 4.32 7.09 -7.88
CA SER A 88 3.87 6.39 -9.07
C SER A 88 4.10 7.20 -10.32
N LYS A 89 4.31 6.49 -11.43
CA LYS A 89 4.46 7.08 -12.75
C LYS A 89 4.15 6.01 -13.79
N ASN A 90 3.37 6.36 -14.81
CA ASN A 90 3.03 5.45 -15.91
C ASN A 90 2.39 4.15 -15.41
N ASN A 91 1.48 4.27 -14.44
CA ASN A 91 0.76 3.15 -13.83
C ASN A 91 1.64 2.18 -13.02
N LYS A 92 2.88 2.54 -12.74
CA LYS A 92 3.77 1.76 -11.88
C LYS A 92 4.00 2.51 -10.59
N PHE A 93 4.13 1.77 -9.50
CA PHE A 93 4.32 2.41 -8.20
C PHE A 93 5.24 1.62 -7.29
N VAL A 94 5.82 2.33 -6.35
CA VAL A 94 6.60 1.76 -5.26
C VAL A 94 6.08 2.35 -3.95
N VAL A 95 5.92 1.50 -2.93
CA VAL A 95 5.39 1.89 -1.63
C VAL A 95 6.36 1.46 -0.54
N LEU A 96 6.57 2.33 0.45
CA LEU A 96 7.15 1.97 1.72
C LEU A 96 6.03 1.94 2.73
N ARG A 97 5.88 0.82 3.44
CA ARG A 97 4.78 0.63 4.40
C ARG A 97 5.30 0.07 5.70
N THR A 98 4.72 0.52 6.81
CA THR A 98 5.01 -0.03 8.13
C THR A 98 3.70 -0.40 8.83
N TYR A 99 3.81 -1.31 9.81
CA TYR A 99 2.68 -1.85 10.55
C TYR A 99 2.84 -1.66 12.05
N PHE A 100 1.70 -1.56 12.73
CA PHE A 100 1.63 -1.56 14.18
C PHE A 100 0.44 -2.40 14.64
N THR A 101 0.65 -3.19 15.70
CA THR A 101 -0.41 -3.99 16.30
C THR A 101 -0.20 -4.15 17.79
N ASN A 102 -1.31 -4.33 18.52
CA ASN A 102 -1.28 -4.73 19.93
C ASN A 102 -1.43 -6.25 20.11
N SER A 103 -1.59 -6.99 19.02
CA SER A 103 -1.76 -8.45 19.09
C SER A 103 -0.44 -9.12 19.51
N ASP A 104 -0.51 -9.95 20.54
CA ASP A 104 0.67 -10.71 20.98
C ASP A 104 1.15 -11.68 19.92
N ASN A 105 0.22 -12.23 19.13
CA ASN A 105 0.56 -13.20 18.08
C ASN A 105 1.36 -12.59 16.94
N LEU A 106 1.29 -11.26 16.78
CA LEU A 106 1.88 -10.57 15.64
C LEU A 106 2.89 -9.50 16.06
N LYS A 107 3.48 -9.65 17.26
CA LYS A 107 4.47 -8.68 17.76
C LYS A 107 5.62 -8.46 16.80
N TRP A 108 6.00 -9.49 16.06
CA TRP A 108 7.11 -9.41 15.13
C TRP A 108 6.85 -8.43 13.98
N MET A 109 5.57 -8.09 13.74
CA MET A 109 5.19 -7.16 12.68
C MET A 109 5.29 -5.69 13.11
N ASN A 110 5.43 -5.42 14.40
CA ASN A 110 5.56 -4.04 14.86
C ASN A 110 6.87 -3.42 14.34
N GLY A 111 6.74 -2.31 13.64
CA GLY A 111 7.88 -1.65 13.06
C GLY A 111 8.45 -2.34 11.83
N LEU A 112 7.78 -3.38 11.34
CA LEU A 112 8.16 -4.02 10.08
C LEU A 112 8.03 -2.99 8.97
N ILE A 113 9.05 -2.88 8.13
CA ILE A 113 9.01 -2.02 6.96
C ILE A 113 9.01 -2.91 5.73
N CYS A 114 8.03 -2.67 4.85
CA CYS A 114 7.89 -3.40 3.60
C CYS A 114 8.10 -2.47 2.43
N ILE A 115 8.70 -2.99 1.38
CA ILE A 115 8.74 -2.33 0.08
C ILE A 115 7.78 -3.07 -0.83
N LEU A 116 6.85 -2.36 -1.44
CA LEU A 116 5.94 -2.92 -2.43
C LEU A 116 6.27 -2.35 -3.80
N GLU A 117 6.27 -3.23 -4.78
CA GLU A 117 6.35 -2.83 -6.19
C GLU A 117 5.10 -3.32 -6.88
N GLY A 118 4.52 -2.49 -7.72
CA GLY A 118 3.30 -2.88 -8.39
C GLY A 118 2.92 -2.00 -9.55
N GLU A 119 1.73 -2.30 -10.07
CA GLU A 119 1.16 -1.53 -11.18
C GLU A 119 -0.35 -1.41 -11.02
N PHE A 120 -0.87 -0.31 -11.53
CA PHE A 120 -2.29 -0.11 -11.69
C PHE A 120 -2.71 -0.68 -13.05
N ARG A 121 -3.79 -1.47 -13.05
CA ARG A 121 -4.38 -2.05 -14.26
C ARG A 121 -5.69 -1.36 -14.58
N PRO A 122 -5.72 -0.46 -15.56
CA PRO A 122 -6.94 0.28 -15.88
C PRO A 122 -8.09 -0.61 -16.34
N ASP A 123 -7.81 -1.71 -17.03
CA ASP A 123 -8.83 -2.62 -17.53
C ASP A 123 -9.63 -3.29 -16.42
N SER A 124 -9.03 -3.59 -15.30
CA SER A 124 -9.69 -4.21 -14.15
C SER A 124 -9.88 -3.25 -12.98
N ASN A 125 -9.37 -2.03 -13.09
CA ASN A 125 -9.42 -1.02 -12.02
C ASN A 125 -8.82 -1.54 -10.72
N GLU A 126 -7.65 -2.18 -10.84
CA GLU A 126 -6.96 -2.79 -9.72
C GLU A 126 -5.51 -2.32 -9.61
N PHE A 127 -5.07 -2.14 -8.37
CA PHE A 127 -3.65 -1.99 -8.05
C PHE A 127 -3.15 -3.35 -7.60
N ARG A 128 -2.13 -3.88 -8.28
CA ARG A 128 -1.52 -5.16 -7.94
C ARG A 128 -0.08 -4.97 -7.56
N SER A 129 0.31 -5.53 -6.43
CA SER A 129 1.66 -5.36 -5.92
C SER A 129 2.17 -6.60 -5.21
N VAL A 130 3.47 -6.64 -5.03
CA VAL A 130 4.17 -7.64 -4.24
C VAL A 130 4.96 -6.91 -3.17
N GLY A 131 4.83 -7.37 -1.94
CA GLY A 131 5.52 -6.77 -0.80
C GLY A 131 6.69 -7.62 -0.36
N TYR A 132 7.81 -6.96 -0.10
CA TYR A 132 9.04 -7.56 0.38
C TYR A 132 9.45 -6.94 1.70
N GLU A 133 10.09 -7.72 2.53
CA GLU A 133 10.70 -7.21 3.75
C GLU A 133 11.84 -6.27 3.37
N TRP A 134 11.84 -5.06 3.92
CA TRP A 134 12.94 -4.14 3.72
C TRP A 134 13.97 -4.39 4.80
N LEU A 135 15.19 -4.65 4.39
CA LEU A 135 16.27 -5.07 5.24
C LEU A 135 15.98 -6.43 5.85
N LYS A 136 16.75 -6.78 6.72
CA LYS A 136 16.58 -8.01 7.41
C LYS A 136 17.15 -7.90 8.77
#